data_aafee2b8239e999b26f4a8d95cb3f063
#
_entry.id   aafee2b8239e999b26f4a8d95cb3f063
#
_cell.length_a   1.000
_cell.length_b   1.000
_cell.length_c   1.000
_cell.angle_alpha   90.00
_cell.angle_beta   90.00
_cell.angle_gamma   90.00
#
_symmetry.space_group_name_H-M   'P 1'
#
loop_
_entity.id
_entity.type
_entity.pdbx_description
1 polymer ?
#
loop_
_entity_poly.entity_id
_entity_poly.type
_entity_poly.pdbx_seq_one_letter_code
_entity_poly.pdbx_strand_id
1 'polypeptide(L)'
;MITLVRGDITTMRVDAIVNAANNSLLGGGGVDGAIHRAGGPEILAECRRLRDTVLPRGLPTGDAVATTAGRLPSTHVIHTVGPVWDSDEDRTELLASAYRKSLQVADELGAATIAFPAISAGAYGWPLADAARIAIRTVREIDLPIDVTFVLFSEDALETFRAVLVSED
;
A
#
# COMPACT_ATOMS: atom_id res chain seq x y z
N MET A 1 2.62 -6.55 15.19
CA MET A 1 1.33 -6.04 15.70
C MET A 1 0.57 -5.37 14.56
N ILE A 2 -0.73 -5.63 14.48
CA ILE A 2 -1.61 -5.00 13.48
C ILE A 2 -2.55 -4.02 14.19
N THR A 3 -2.54 -2.78 13.73
CA THR A 3 -3.41 -1.72 14.24
C THR A 3 -4.31 -1.21 13.11
N LEU A 4 -5.54 -0.88 13.43
CA LEU A 4 -6.50 -0.32 12.47
C LEU A 4 -6.86 1.09 12.91
N VAL A 5 -6.78 2.05 11.98
CA VAL A 5 -7.22 3.42 12.23
C VAL A 5 -8.03 3.94 11.05
N ARG A 6 -8.99 4.81 11.32
CA ARG A 6 -9.62 5.61 10.27
C ARG A 6 -8.88 6.94 10.18
N GLY A 7 -8.46 7.31 8.98
CA GLY A 7 -7.73 8.56 8.83
C GLY A 7 -7.18 8.77 7.44
N ASP A 8 -6.24 9.70 7.37
CA ASP A 8 -5.54 10.09 6.15
C ASP A 8 -4.09 9.57 6.25
N ILE A 9 -3.72 8.68 5.34
CA ILE A 9 -2.39 8.06 5.35
C ILE A 9 -1.27 9.08 5.18
N THR A 10 -1.55 10.22 4.54
CA THR A 10 -0.53 11.28 4.34
C THR A 10 -0.13 11.98 5.63
N THR A 11 -0.88 11.80 6.72
CA THR A 11 -0.58 12.39 8.01
C THR A 11 0.16 11.44 8.96
N MET A 12 0.38 10.21 8.55
CA MET A 12 0.96 9.17 9.41
C MET A 12 2.45 9.39 9.63
N ARG A 13 2.85 9.36 10.92
CA ARG A 13 4.24 9.47 11.33
C ARG A 13 4.82 8.07 11.54
N VAL A 14 5.13 7.41 10.44
CA VAL A 14 5.69 6.06 10.40
C VAL A 14 6.94 6.07 9.53
N ASP A 15 7.71 4.99 9.57
CA ASP A 15 8.91 4.90 8.75
C ASP A 15 8.58 4.83 7.26
N ALA A 16 7.52 4.13 6.90
CA ALA A 16 7.08 4.04 5.51
C ALA A 16 5.55 4.06 5.43
N ILE A 17 5.01 4.82 4.47
CA ILE A 17 3.62 4.66 4.05
C ILE A 17 3.60 3.98 2.69
N VAL A 18 2.56 3.19 2.44
CA VAL A 18 2.38 2.49 1.16
C VAL A 18 1.40 3.26 0.29
N ASN A 19 1.79 3.47 -0.95
CA ASN A 19 0.98 4.06 -1.99
C ASN A 19 0.39 2.98 -2.88
N ALA A 20 -0.92 3.01 -3.08
CA ALA A 20 -1.59 2.19 -4.08
C ALA A 20 -1.45 2.87 -5.43
N ALA A 21 -0.34 2.61 -6.10
CA ALA A 21 0.03 3.22 -7.37
C ALA A 21 -0.58 2.48 -8.55
N ASN A 22 -0.50 3.09 -9.74
CA ASN A 22 -0.69 2.37 -10.98
C ASN A 22 0.66 1.94 -11.58
N ASN A 23 0.62 1.13 -12.62
CA ASN A 23 1.85 0.58 -13.22
C ASN A 23 2.80 1.66 -13.74
N SER A 24 2.29 2.82 -14.13
CA SER A 24 3.12 3.90 -14.66
C SER A 24 3.99 4.58 -13.61
N LEU A 25 3.61 4.55 -12.33
CA LEU A 25 4.24 5.30 -11.23
C LEU A 25 4.15 6.83 -11.39
N LEU A 26 3.41 7.34 -12.35
CA LEU A 26 3.43 8.76 -12.69
C LEU A 26 2.24 9.54 -12.09
N GLY A 27 1.64 8.99 -11.04
CA GLY A 27 0.52 9.62 -10.34
C GLY A 27 -0.81 9.16 -10.85
N GLY A 28 -1.86 9.53 -10.14
CA GLY A 28 -3.23 9.15 -10.45
C GLY A 28 -4.19 9.76 -9.45
N GLY A 29 -5.37 9.15 -9.28
CA GLY A 29 -6.39 9.58 -8.35
C GLY A 29 -6.30 8.87 -7.00
N GLY A 30 -7.31 9.09 -6.16
CA GLY A 30 -7.41 8.43 -4.87
C GLY A 30 -6.21 8.68 -3.96
N VAL A 31 -5.75 7.64 -3.27
CA VAL A 31 -4.62 7.74 -2.34
C VAL A 31 -3.33 8.15 -3.06
N ASP A 32 -3.13 7.68 -4.30
CA ASP A 32 -1.97 8.03 -5.11
C ASP A 32 -1.89 9.55 -5.33
N GLY A 33 -2.99 10.16 -5.77
CA GLY A 33 -3.07 11.60 -5.94
C GLY A 33 -2.85 12.35 -4.63
N ALA A 34 -3.44 11.88 -3.54
CA ALA A 34 -3.29 12.50 -2.22
C ALA A 34 -1.84 12.49 -1.74
N ILE A 35 -1.13 11.37 -1.92
CA ILE A 35 0.28 11.23 -1.52
C ILE A 35 1.15 12.18 -2.36
N HIS A 36 0.96 12.24 -3.67
CA HIS A 36 1.73 13.14 -4.51
C HIS A 36 1.48 14.62 -4.18
N ARG A 37 0.23 14.99 -3.91
CA ARG A 37 -0.09 16.39 -3.52
C ARG A 37 0.54 16.77 -2.19
N ALA A 38 0.39 15.92 -1.18
CA ALA A 38 0.91 16.19 0.16
C ALA A 38 2.44 16.12 0.22
N GLY A 39 3.04 15.19 -0.51
CA GLY A 39 4.49 14.98 -0.51
C GLY A 39 5.27 15.96 -1.39
N GLY A 40 4.62 16.58 -2.34
CA GLY A 40 5.25 17.52 -3.26
C GLY A 40 5.96 16.83 -4.43
N PRO A 41 6.64 17.62 -5.30
CA PRO A 41 7.13 17.14 -6.59
C PRO A 41 8.30 16.17 -6.54
N GLU A 42 8.99 16.07 -5.41
CA GLU A 42 10.15 15.19 -5.27
C GLU A 42 9.81 13.71 -5.43
N ILE A 43 8.62 13.30 -4.97
CA ILE A 43 8.17 11.91 -5.11
C ILE A 43 8.03 11.55 -6.59
N LEU A 44 7.34 12.39 -7.36
CA LEU A 44 7.16 12.16 -8.79
C LEU A 44 8.50 12.18 -9.53
N ALA A 45 9.41 13.07 -9.13
CA ALA A 45 10.75 13.12 -9.74
C ALA A 45 11.51 11.80 -9.57
N GLU A 46 11.47 11.21 -8.38
CA GLU A 46 12.07 9.90 -8.16
C GLU A 46 11.37 8.79 -8.94
N CYS A 47 10.04 8.82 -9.01
CA CYS A 47 9.28 7.86 -9.82
C CYS A 47 9.70 7.94 -11.30
N ARG A 48 9.89 9.14 -11.82
CA ARG A 48 10.37 9.31 -13.19
C ARG A 48 11.79 8.76 -13.40
N ARG A 49 12.67 8.96 -12.42
CA ARG A 49 14.01 8.37 -12.49
C ARG A 49 13.97 6.85 -12.53
N LEU A 50 13.08 6.23 -11.72
CA LEU A 50 12.87 4.78 -11.77
C LEU A 50 12.39 4.33 -13.15
N ARG A 51 11.44 5.07 -13.75
CA ARG A 51 10.93 4.78 -15.09
C ARG A 51 12.00 4.95 -16.17
N ASP A 52 12.93 5.86 -15.98
CA ASP A 52 14.01 6.12 -16.94
C ASP A 52 15.18 5.14 -16.78
N THR A 53 15.25 4.39 -15.71
CA THR A 53 16.39 3.52 -15.40
C THR A 53 15.98 2.05 -15.24
N VAL A 54 15.53 1.65 -14.06
CA VAL A 54 15.30 0.24 -13.73
C VAL A 54 13.90 -0.27 -14.05
N LEU A 55 12.94 0.63 -14.27
CA LEU A 55 11.54 0.27 -14.56
C LEU A 55 11.03 0.93 -15.85
N PRO A 56 11.69 0.69 -17.00
CA PRO A 56 11.30 1.38 -18.25
C PRO A 56 9.89 1.04 -18.72
N ARG A 57 9.34 -0.11 -18.30
CA ARG A 57 7.98 -0.53 -18.65
C ARG A 57 6.98 -0.32 -17.53
N GLY A 58 7.40 0.32 -16.42
CA GLY A 58 6.58 0.53 -15.24
C GLY A 58 6.80 -0.52 -14.18
N LEU A 59 6.06 -0.37 -13.07
CA LEU A 59 6.08 -1.31 -11.96
C LEU A 59 5.07 -2.43 -12.22
N PRO A 60 5.51 -3.69 -12.28
CA PRO A 60 4.57 -4.80 -12.47
C PRO A 60 3.55 -4.89 -11.33
N THR A 61 2.33 -5.35 -11.64
CA THR A 61 1.31 -5.62 -10.64
C THR A 61 1.83 -6.63 -9.62
N GLY A 62 1.67 -6.33 -8.35
CA GLY A 62 2.15 -7.15 -7.24
C GLY A 62 3.56 -6.84 -6.77
N ASP A 63 4.29 -5.98 -7.46
CA ASP A 63 5.63 -5.55 -7.06
C ASP A 63 5.59 -4.27 -6.23
N ALA A 64 6.72 -3.93 -5.60
CA ALA A 64 6.83 -2.74 -4.78
C ALA A 64 8.21 -2.09 -4.96
N VAL A 65 8.26 -0.76 -4.84
CA VAL A 65 9.49 0.02 -4.94
C VAL A 65 9.40 1.24 -4.03
N ALA A 66 10.51 1.65 -3.43
CA ALA A 66 10.54 2.78 -2.52
C ALA A 66 11.06 4.05 -3.19
N THR A 67 10.53 5.20 -2.73
CA THR A 67 11.04 6.53 -3.06
C THR A 67 11.13 7.37 -1.79
N THR A 68 11.67 8.58 -1.93
CA THR A 68 11.56 9.62 -0.91
C THR A 68 10.08 9.87 -0.55
N ALA A 69 9.83 10.32 0.65
CA ALA A 69 8.51 10.79 1.06
C ALA A 69 8.32 12.31 0.83
N GLY A 70 9.34 13.00 0.35
CA GLY A 70 9.26 14.45 0.14
C GLY A 70 8.91 15.20 1.42
N ARG A 71 7.77 15.91 1.41
CA ARG A 71 7.31 16.71 2.56
C ARG A 71 6.42 15.95 3.53
N LEU A 72 6.16 14.66 3.27
CA LEU A 72 5.34 13.84 4.16
C LEU A 72 6.04 13.62 5.51
N PRO A 73 5.28 13.40 6.60
CA PRO A 73 5.89 13.11 7.90
C PRO A 73 6.52 11.72 8.00
N SER A 74 6.28 10.83 7.04
CA SER A 74 6.95 9.53 6.94
C SER A 74 8.35 9.68 6.32
N THR A 75 9.19 8.66 6.48
CA THR A 75 10.56 8.68 5.94
C THR A 75 10.59 8.26 4.48
N HIS A 76 9.79 7.27 4.11
CA HIS A 76 9.74 6.73 2.75
C HIS A 76 8.30 6.53 2.29
N VAL A 77 8.11 6.52 0.98
CA VAL A 77 6.90 5.99 0.34
C VAL A 77 7.27 4.70 -0.36
N ILE A 78 6.52 3.64 -0.10
CA ILE A 78 6.62 2.39 -0.83
C ILE A 78 5.45 2.34 -1.80
N HIS A 79 5.75 2.32 -3.10
CA HIS A 79 4.74 2.25 -4.15
C HIS A 79 4.52 0.78 -4.50
N THR A 80 3.27 0.35 -4.50
CA THR A 80 2.90 -0.99 -4.96
C THR A 80 1.68 -0.90 -5.85
N VAL A 81 1.56 -1.86 -6.77
CA VAL A 81 0.44 -1.90 -7.71
C VAL A 81 -0.42 -3.11 -7.38
N GLY A 82 -1.60 -2.87 -6.84
CA GLY A 82 -2.58 -3.92 -6.63
C GLY A 82 -3.30 -4.27 -7.93
N PRO A 83 -3.84 -5.48 -8.04
CA PRO A 83 -4.60 -5.87 -9.22
C PRO A 83 -5.98 -5.21 -9.26
N VAL A 84 -6.51 -5.03 -10.46
CA VAL A 84 -7.92 -4.70 -10.67
C VAL A 84 -8.74 -5.97 -10.42
N TRP A 85 -9.87 -5.83 -9.74
CA TRP A 85 -10.79 -6.95 -9.53
C TRP A 85 -11.31 -7.50 -10.87
N ASP A 86 -11.37 -8.81 -10.98
CA ASP A 86 -11.92 -9.50 -12.14
C ASP A 86 -12.74 -10.69 -11.65
N SER A 87 -14.01 -10.77 -12.03
CA SER A 87 -14.89 -11.87 -11.64
C SER A 87 -14.54 -13.20 -12.31
N ASP A 88 -13.84 -13.16 -13.43
CA ASP A 88 -13.51 -14.34 -14.23
C ASP A 88 -12.10 -14.87 -13.98
N GLU A 89 -11.25 -14.09 -13.35
CA GLU A 89 -9.86 -14.44 -13.07
C GLU A 89 -9.55 -14.22 -11.60
N ASP A 90 -8.95 -15.21 -10.95
CA ASP A 90 -8.52 -15.11 -9.55
C ASP A 90 -7.16 -14.41 -9.49
N ARG A 91 -7.15 -13.17 -9.00
CA ARG A 91 -5.95 -12.35 -8.83
C ARG A 91 -5.54 -12.20 -7.38
N THR A 92 -6.02 -13.11 -6.52
CA THR A 92 -5.73 -13.08 -5.07
C THR A 92 -4.23 -13.06 -4.79
N GLU A 93 -3.44 -13.88 -5.49
CA GLU A 93 -2.00 -13.92 -5.27
C GLU A 93 -1.30 -12.60 -5.65
N LEU A 94 -1.80 -11.91 -6.66
CA LEU A 94 -1.26 -10.59 -7.02
C LEU A 94 -1.52 -9.56 -5.91
N LEU A 95 -2.71 -9.59 -5.30
CA LEU A 95 -3.02 -8.71 -4.18
C LEU A 95 -2.17 -9.06 -2.96
N ALA A 96 -2.05 -10.33 -2.64
CA ALA A 96 -1.18 -10.79 -1.54
C ALA A 96 0.28 -10.38 -1.78
N SER A 97 0.75 -10.50 -3.02
CA SER A 97 2.10 -10.11 -3.40
C SER A 97 2.36 -8.61 -3.18
N ALA A 98 1.37 -7.75 -3.47
CA ALA A 98 1.50 -6.31 -3.23
C ALA A 98 1.80 -6.03 -1.75
N TYR A 99 1.11 -6.69 -0.83
CA TYR A 99 1.37 -6.56 0.60
C TYR A 99 2.71 -7.16 1.00
N ARG A 100 3.00 -8.36 0.54
CA ARG A 100 4.22 -9.10 0.89
C ARG A 100 5.46 -8.35 0.43
N LYS A 101 5.48 -7.90 -0.82
CA LYS A 101 6.63 -7.20 -1.38
C LYS A 101 6.83 -5.83 -0.76
N SER A 102 5.74 -5.15 -0.39
CA SER A 102 5.83 -3.89 0.35
C SER A 102 6.51 -4.10 1.71
N LEU A 103 6.17 -5.17 2.42
CA LEU A 103 6.82 -5.50 3.69
C LEU A 103 8.29 -5.87 3.50
N GLN A 104 8.62 -6.58 2.44
CA GLN A 104 10.02 -6.90 2.12
C GLN A 104 10.84 -5.65 1.85
N VAL A 105 10.30 -4.70 1.09
CA VAL A 105 10.95 -3.41 0.84
C VAL A 105 11.13 -2.63 2.15
N ALA A 106 10.10 -2.60 3.00
CA ALA A 106 10.19 -1.95 4.31
C ALA A 106 11.31 -2.55 5.16
N ASP A 107 11.43 -3.87 5.17
CA ASP A 107 12.50 -4.57 5.89
C ASP A 107 13.88 -4.20 5.36
N GLU A 108 14.04 -4.14 4.04
CA GLU A 108 15.28 -3.72 3.40
C GLU A 108 15.66 -2.28 3.76
N LEU A 109 14.67 -1.43 3.98
CA LEU A 109 14.89 -0.04 4.41
C LEU A 109 15.18 0.09 5.90
N GLY A 110 15.07 -0.98 6.67
CA GLY A 110 15.21 -0.96 8.11
C GLY A 110 14.00 -0.34 8.82
N ALA A 111 12.83 -0.30 8.19
CA ALA A 111 11.63 0.28 8.78
C ALA A 111 11.11 -0.58 9.92
N ALA A 112 10.76 0.07 11.03
CA ALA A 112 10.10 -0.58 12.17
C ALA A 112 8.58 -0.42 12.13
N THR A 113 8.08 0.56 11.37
CA THR A 113 6.65 0.87 11.27
C THR A 113 6.27 1.13 9.82
N ILE A 114 5.09 0.61 9.42
CA ILE A 114 4.55 0.79 8.08
C ILE A 114 3.05 1.04 8.16
N ALA A 115 2.52 1.88 7.26
CA ALA A 115 1.09 2.10 7.13
C ALA A 115 0.62 1.73 5.72
N PHE A 116 -0.46 0.97 5.66
CA PHE A 116 -1.08 0.52 4.40
C PHE A 116 -2.46 1.12 4.20
N PRO A 117 -2.81 1.49 2.97
CA PRO A 117 -4.22 1.66 2.60
C PRO A 117 -4.84 0.29 2.32
N ALA A 118 -6.16 0.25 2.10
CA ALA A 118 -6.82 -0.96 1.61
C ALA A 118 -6.56 -1.10 0.10
N ILE A 119 -5.48 -1.77 -0.26
CA ILE A 119 -5.04 -1.91 -1.65
C ILE A 119 -6.12 -2.61 -2.48
N SER A 120 -6.37 -2.11 -3.69
CA SER A 120 -7.35 -2.60 -4.68
C SER A 120 -8.83 -2.43 -4.29
N ALA A 121 -9.14 -1.99 -3.07
CA ALA A 121 -10.52 -1.86 -2.60
C ALA A 121 -11.21 -0.56 -3.01
N GLY A 122 -10.48 0.37 -3.63
CA GLY A 122 -11.03 1.61 -4.16
C GLY A 122 -11.49 1.47 -5.61
N ALA A 123 -10.89 2.28 -6.51
CA ALA A 123 -11.23 2.30 -7.92
C ALA A 123 -11.02 0.95 -8.63
N TYR A 124 -10.13 0.09 -8.11
CA TYR A 124 -9.89 -1.23 -8.69
C TYR A 124 -10.98 -2.26 -8.34
N GLY A 125 -11.95 -1.88 -7.50
CA GLY A 125 -13.20 -2.60 -7.34
C GLY A 125 -13.16 -3.91 -6.57
N TRP A 126 -12.07 -4.22 -5.88
CA TRP A 126 -12.00 -5.44 -5.09
C TRP A 126 -13.05 -5.41 -3.97
N PRO A 127 -13.84 -6.50 -3.78
CA PRO A 127 -14.79 -6.56 -2.67
C PRO A 127 -14.09 -6.34 -1.33
N LEU A 128 -14.60 -5.41 -0.55
CA LEU A 128 -13.90 -4.90 0.64
C LEU A 128 -13.59 -6.00 1.66
N ALA A 129 -14.55 -6.88 1.95
CA ALA A 129 -14.35 -7.95 2.93
C ALA A 129 -13.24 -8.93 2.48
N ASP A 130 -13.20 -9.25 1.20
CA ASP A 130 -12.17 -10.12 0.64
C ASP A 130 -10.82 -9.44 0.62
N ALA A 131 -10.78 -8.16 0.24
CA ALA A 131 -9.55 -7.36 0.28
C ALA A 131 -8.98 -7.30 1.70
N ALA A 132 -9.83 -7.11 2.71
CA ALA A 132 -9.43 -7.08 4.11
C ALA A 132 -8.85 -8.43 4.55
N ARG A 133 -9.50 -9.53 4.16
CA ARG A 133 -9.05 -10.88 4.52
C ARG A 133 -7.67 -11.17 3.93
N ILE A 134 -7.47 -10.85 2.65
CA ILE A 134 -6.18 -11.07 1.98
C ILE A 134 -5.08 -10.22 2.64
N ALA A 135 -5.37 -8.95 2.92
CA ALA A 135 -4.42 -8.04 3.57
C ALA A 135 -3.98 -8.56 4.93
N ILE A 136 -4.92 -8.89 5.79
CA ILE A 136 -4.65 -9.31 7.16
C ILE A 136 -3.93 -10.66 7.19
N ARG A 137 -4.38 -11.63 6.40
CA ARG A 137 -3.72 -12.94 6.30
C ARG A 137 -2.29 -12.80 5.82
N THR A 138 -2.06 -12.03 4.78
CA THR A 138 -0.72 -11.86 4.21
C THR A 138 0.23 -11.23 5.22
N VAL A 139 -0.21 -10.18 5.90
CA VAL A 139 0.61 -9.50 6.92
C VAL A 139 0.93 -10.47 8.07
N ARG A 140 -0.04 -11.26 8.52
CA ARG A 140 0.17 -12.21 9.61
C ARG A 140 1.12 -13.35 9.25
N GLU A 141 1.17 -13.76 7.99
CA GLU A 141 2.05 -14.82 7.52
C GLU A 141 3.51 -14.39 7.46
N ILE A 142 3.78 -13.09 7.44
CA ILE A 142 5.14 -12.57 7.33
C ILE A 142 5.70 -12.33 8.71
N ASP A 143 6.80 -13.04 9.00
CA ASP A 143 7.50 -12.94 10.28
C ASP A 143 8.61 -11.90 10.20
N LEU A 144 8.22 -10.63 10.24
CA LEU A 144 9.15 -9.50 10.25
C LEU A 144 8.85 -8.61 11.46
N PRO A 145 9.89 -7.99 12.06
CA PRO A 145 9.71 -7.12 13.23
C PRO A 145 9.21 -5.73 12.82
N ILE A 146 8.07 -5.67 12.13
CA ILE A 146 7.49 -4.44 11.63
C ILE A 146 6.07 -4.32 12.16
N ASP A 147 5.76 -3.18 12.81
CA ASP A 147 4.42 -2.88 13.25
C ASP A 147 3.63 -2.31 12.06
N VAL A 148 2.47 -2.90 11.79
CA VAL A 148 1.62 -2.57 10.64
C VAL A 148 0.37 -1.84 11.10
N THR A 149 0.10 -0.69 10.48
CA THR A 149 -1.15 0.04 10.65
C THR A 149 -1.89 0.05 9.31
N PHE A 150 -3.14 -0.40 9.30
CA PHE A 150 -4.02 -0.18 8.16
C PHE A 150 -4.77 1.13 8.38
N VAL A 151 -4.63 2.05 7.45
CA VAL A 151 -5.29 3.36 7.51
C VAL A 151 -6.48 3.33 6.57
N LEU A 152 -7.68 3.31 7.15
CA LEU A 152 -8.92 3.11 6.43
C LEU A 152 -9.59 4.47 6.17
N PHE A 153 -10.08 4.63 4.95
CA PHE A 153 -10.63 5.91 4.50
C PHE A 153 -12.04 6.17 5.02
N SER A 154 -12.80 5.11 5.34
CA SER A 154 -14.20 5.24 5.76
C SER A 154 -14.50 4.40 6.99
N GLU A 155 -15.61 4.73 7.66
CA GLU A 155 -16.11 3.94 8.79
C GLU A 155 -16.46 2.51 8.36
N ASP A 156 -17.08 2.35 7.20
CA ASP A 156 -17.41 1.02 6.66
C ASP A 156 -16.16 0.17 6.45
N ALA A 157 -15.10 0.76 5.91
CA ALA A 157 -13.84 0.05 5.72
C ALA A 157 -13.21 -0.34 7.06
N LEU A 158 -13.22 0.57 8.03
CA LEU A 158 -12.71 0.28 9.38
C LEU A 158 -13.47 -0.87 10.03
N GLU A 159 -14.79 -0.84 9.97
CA GLU A 159 -15.63 -1.91 10.55
C GLU A 159 -15.38 -3.25 9.85
N THR A 160 -15.25 -3.24 8.53
CA THR A 160 -14.97 -4.46 7.76
C THR A 160 -13.61 -5.06 8.14
N PHE A 161 -12.57 -4.25 8.21
CA PHE A 161 -11.25 -4.71 8.63
C PHE A 161 -11.27 -5.20 10.07
N ARG A 162 -11.99 -4.51 10.97
CA ARG A 162 -12.11 -4.92 12.37
C ARG A 162 -12.77 -6.28 12.49
N ALA A 163 -13.86 -6.52 11.76
CA ALA A 163 -14.56 -7.80 11.77
C ALA A 163 -13.66 -8.93 11.25
N VAL A 164 -12.91 -8.68 10.20
CA VAL A 164 -11.96 -9.66 9.64
C VAL A 164 -10.82 -9.93 10.62
N LEU A 165 -10.27 -8.90 11.24
CA LEU A 165 -9.18 -9.05 12.21
C LEU A 165 -9.59 -9.95 13.38
N VAL A 166 -10.80 -9.79 13.88
CA VAL A 166 -11.35 -10.63 14.95
C VAL A 166 -11.57 -12.07 14.48
N SER A 167 -12.12 -12.26 13.28
CA SER A 167 -12.44 -13.59 12.75
C SER A 167 -11.21 -14.41 12.36
N GLU A 168 -10.09 -13.75 12.08
CA GLU A 168 -8.84 -14.41 11.71
C GLU A 168 -7.93 -14.71 12.92
N ASP A 169 -8.35 -14.37 14.13
CA ASP A 169 -7.61 -14.68 15.36
C ASP A 169 -7.68 -16.16 15.75
#